data_6ead48d300aa6d5643bfd5bb0006c71c
#
_entry.id   6ead48d300aa6d5643bfd5bb0006c71c
#
_cell.length_a   1.000
_cell.length_b   1.000
_cell.length_c   1.000
_cell.angle_alpha   90.00
_cell.angle_beta   90.00
_cell.angle_gamma   90.00
#
_symmetry.space_group_name_H-M   'P 1'
#
loop_
_entity.id
_entity.type
_entity.pdbx_description
1 polymer ?
#
loop_
_entity_poly.entity_id
_entity_poly.type
_entity_poly.pdbx_seq_one_letter_code
_entity_poly.pdbx_strand_id
1 'polypeptide(L)'
;MSTAKRMTSKKKSYKVFIIIFIIFLIFISFVVFHITRKNSVQINSKPITLSNSKSVIGLEDLQILSIDVDNSSNLTLIHITLHNNSNKKISNKMAHLYLLDESDNYTFGSSFKISEVDANSQADFSIACSDKIENITNYEIKLEH
;
A
#
# COMPACT_ATOMS: atom_id res chain seq x y z
N MET A 1 1.18 17.17 76.50
CA MET A 1 2.22 17.06 75.44
C MET A 1 2.04 15.77 74.70
N SER A 2 1.22 15.71 73.60
CA SER A 2 1.24 14.59 72.66
C SER A 2 0.30 14.84 71.44
N THR A 3 0.67 15.74 70.54
CA THR A 3 -0.15 15.91 69.27
C THR A 3 0.71 16.15 68.03
N ALA A 4 2.05 16.18 68.15
CA ALA A 4 2.91 16.52 67.00
C ALA A 4 3.38 15.30 66.17
N LYS A 5 3.14 14.06 66.58
CA LYS A 5 3.72 12.86 65.93
C LYS A 5 2.84 12.19 64.85
N ARG A 6 1.59 12.63 64.65
CA ARG A 6 0.65 12.00 63.68
C ARG A 6 0.61 12.62 62.29
N MET A 7 1.15 13.84 62.10
CA MET A 7 1.07 14.52 60.81
C MET A 7 2.17 14.15 59.81
N THR A 8 3.32 13.64 60.26
CA THR A 8 4.43 13.32 59.37
C THR A 8 4.28 12.00 58.61
N SER A 9 3.52 11.05 59.14
CA SER A 9 3.25 9.75 58.53
C SER A 9 2.38 9.83 57.26
N LYS A 10 1.37 10.69 57.24
CA LYS A 10 0.47 10.83 56.06
C LYS A 10 1.16 11.44 54.84
N LYS A 11 2.06 12.41 55.04
CA LYS A 11 2.77 13.05 53.92
C LYS A 11 3.78 12.09 53.24
N LYS A 12 4.36 11.18 53.97
CA LYS A 12 5.32 10.21 53.43
C LYS A 12 4.61 9.13 52.57
N SER A 13 3.45 8.68 53.02
CA SER A 13 2.61 7.70 52.29
C SER A 13 2.11 8.24 50.96
N TYR A 14 1.71 9.51 50.88
CA TYR A 14 1.21 10.11 49.63
C TYR A 14 2.31 10.25 48.56
N LYS A 15 3.53 10.62 48.94
CA LYS A 15 4.67 10.68 47.99
C LYS A 15 5.01 9.31 47.40
N VAL A 16 4.97 8.26 48.20
CA VAL A 16 5.21 6.88 47.74
C VAL A 16 4.11 6.45 46.76
N PHE A 17 2.84 6.81 47.03
CA PHE A 17 1.72 6.50 46.16
C PHE A 17 1.84 7.18 44.76
N ILE A 18 2.27 8.44 44.73
CA ILE A 18 2.54 9.17 43.49
C ILE A 18 3.64 8.51 42.66
N ILE A 19 4.72 8.09 43.31
CA ILE A 19 5.85 7.44 42.62
C ILE A 19 5.38 6.11 41.98
N ILE A 20 4.64 5.30 42.72
CA ILE A 20 4.09 4.03 42.22
C ILE A 20 3.15 4.28 41.04
N PHE A 21 2.29 5.29 41.10
CA PHE A 21 1.38 5.66 40.04
C PHE A 21 2.11 6.10 38.75
N ILE A 22 3.19 6.88 38.88
CA ILE A 22 4.01 7.30 37.72
C ILE A 22 4.69 6.08 37.09
N ILE A 23 5.25 5.17 37.89
CA ILE A 23 5.86 3.93 37.38
C ILE A 23 4.83 3.08 36.62
N PHE A 24 3.60 2.99 37.13
CA PHE A 24 2.51 2.26 36.50
C PHE A 24 2.11 2.87 35.16
N LEU A 25 2.03 4.20 35.05
CA LEU A 25 1.76 4.90 33.79
C LEU A 25 2.88 4.67 32.75
N ILE A 26 4.14 4.70 33.17
CA ILE A 26 5.27 4.40 32.28
C ILE A 26 5.20 2.95 31.78
N PHE A 27 4.85 2.02 32.66
CA PHE A 27 4.71 0.61 32.30
C PHE A 27 3.58 0.38 31.29
N ILE A 28 2.40 1.01 31.49
CA ILE A 28 1.29 0.94 30.53
C ILE A 28 1.70 1.52 29.17
N SER A 29 2.36 2.69 29.17
CA SER A 29 2.86 3.32 27.95
C SER A 29 3.84 2.41 27.19
N PHE A 30 4.72 1.73 27.89
CA PHE A 30 5.67 0.78 27.33
C PHE A 30 4.97 -0.47 26.74
N VAL A 31 3.98 -1.00 27.45
CA VAL A 31 3.18 -2.16 26.98
C VAL A 31 2.39 -1.79 25.73
N VAL A 32 1.71 -0.64 25.72
CA VAL A 32 0.97 -0.15 24.55
C VAL A 32 1.91 0.07 23.37
N PHE A 33 3.07 0.68 23.58
CA PHE A 33 4.09 0.86 22.54
C PHE A 33 4.61 -0.47 21.98
N HIS A 34 4.81 -1.48 22.82
CA HIS A 34 5.24 -2.81 22.40
C HIS A 34 4.16 -3.56 21.63
N ILE A 35 2.88 -3.42 22.01
CA ILE A 35 1.74 -4.04 21.32
C ILE A 35 1.54 -3.39 19.96
N THR A 36 1.59 -2.06 19.87
CA THR A 36 1.45 -1.34 18.60
C THR A 36 2.61 -1.64 17.64
N ARG A 37 3.82 -1.83 18.16
CA ARG A 37 4.99 -2.19 17.34
C ARG A 37 4.94 -3.64 16.81
N LYS A 38 4.33 -4.56 17.54
CA LYS A 38 4.16 -5.96 17.09
C LYS A 38 3.06 -6.14 16.04
N ASN A 39 2.12 -5.19 15.97
CA ASN A 39 1.00 -5.26 15.02
C ASN A 39 1.29 -4.61 13.66
N SER A 40 2.48 -4.05 13.44
CA SER A 40 2.97 -3.83 12.09
C SER A 40 3.42 -5.19 11.52
N VAL A 41 2.42 -6.01 11.14
CA VAL A 41 2.65 -7.18 10.30
C VAL A 41 3.23 -6.64 9.01
N GLN A 42 4.53 -6.74 8.84
CA GLN A 42 5.15 -6.65 7.53
C GLN A 42 4.64 -7.88 6.77
N ILE A 43 3.58 -7.68 6.00
CA ILE A 43 3.17 -8.67 5.01
C ILE A 43 4.27 -8.62 3.97
N ASN A 44 5.21 -9.55 4.10
CA ASN A 44 6.31 -9.74 3.16
C ASN A 44 5.75 -10.50 1.94
N SER A 45 4.72 -9.93 1.31
CA SER A 45 4.19 -10.43 0.06
C SER A 45 5.18 -10.07 -1.04
N LYS A 46 5.75 -11.08 -1.68
CA LYS A 46 6.59 -10.87 -2.85
C LYS A 46 5.74 -10.18 -3.93
N PRO A 47 6.23 -9.12 -4.58
CA PRO A 47 5.51 -8.51 -5.69
C PRO A 47 5.18 -9.54 -6.76
N ILE A 48 3.96 -9.47 -7.29
CA ILE A 48 3.53 -10.32 -8.41
C ILE A 48 3.87 -9.57 -9.68
N THR A 49 4.77 -10.11 -10.49
CA THR A 49 5.16 -9.53 -11.77
C THR A 49 4.55 -10.32 -12.92
N LEU A 50 3.76 -9.65 -13.75
CA LEU A 50 3.19 -10.17 -14.98
C LEU A 50 3.94 -9.55 -16.17
N SER A 51 4.72 -10.34 -16.89
CA SER A 51 5.61 -9.87 -17.98
C SER A 51 5.23 -10.41 -19.36
N ASN A 52 3.98 -10.79 -19.54
CA ASN A 52 3.49 -11.22 -20.88
C ASN A 52 3.25 -9.98 -21.73
N SER A 53 4.09 -9.77 -22.74
CA SER A 53 4.00 -8.65 -23.66
C SER A 53 2.69 -8.70 -24.46
N LYS A 54 1.78 -7.77 -24.21
CA LYS A 54 0.48 -7.64 -24.88
C LYS A 54 0.29 -6.21 -25.36
N SER A 55 -0.46 -6.00 -26.43
CA SER A 55 -0.87 -4.67 -26.86
C SER A 55 -2.08 -4.19 -26.05
N VAL A 56 -2.19 -2.87 -25.90
CA VAL A 56 -3.38 -2.22 -25.36
C VAL A 56 -4.51 -2.39 -26.36
N ILE A 57 -5.65 -2.95 -25.94
CA ILE A 57 -6.82 -3.15 -26.80
C ILE A 57 -7.37 -1.78 -27.23
N GLY A 58 -7.46 -1.55 -28.54
CA GLY A 58 -7.86 -0.27 -29.13
C GLY A 58 -6.70 0.69 -29.38
N LEU A 59 -5.44 0.30 -29.06
CA LEU A 59 -4.23 1.07 -29.40
C LEU A 59 -3.04 0.10 -29.53
N GLU A 60 -2.93 -0.58 -30.64
CA GLU A 60 -2.01 -1.70 -30.87
C GLU A 60 -0.54 -1.28 -30.91
N ASP A 61 -0.28 -0.01 -31.22
CA ASP A 61 1.07 0.56 -31.13
C ASP A 61 1.57 0.71 -29.69
N LEU A 62 0.71 0.63 -28.70
CA LEU A 62 1.06 0.71 -27.29
C LEU A 62 1.14 -0.68 -26.68
N GLN A 63 2.33 -1.09 -26.35
CA GLN A 63 2.65 -2.40 -25.80
C GLN A 63 2.79 -2.34 -24.28
N ILE A 64 2.22 -3.33 -23.58
CA ILE A 64 2.40 -3.52 -22.16
C ILE A 64 3.65 -4.39 -21.96
N LEU A 65 4.66 -3.88 -21.27
CA LEU A 65 5.90 -4.61 -20.99
C LEU A 65 5.80 -5.38 -19.70
N SER A 66 5.31 -4.75 -18.63
CA SER A 66 5.10 -5.41 -17.33
C SER A 66 3.96 -4.77 -16.57
N ILE A 67 3.37 -5.57 -15.67
CA ILE A 67 2.50 -5.13 -14.59
C ILE A 67 3.03 -5.75 -13.30
N ASP A 68 3.41 -4.89 -12.35
CA ASP A 68 3.91 -5.30 -11.05
C ASP A 68 2.89 -4.91 -9.98
N VAL A 69 2.43 -5.89 -9.18
CA VAL A 69 1.47 -5.69 -8.11
C VAL A 69 2.16 -5.89 -6.76
N ASP A 70 2.26 -4.82 -5.99
CA ASP A 70 2.88 -4.79 -4.67
C ASP A 70 1.83 -4.63 -3.56
N ASN A 71 1.64 -5.68 -2.78
CA ASN A 71 0.75 -5.74 -1.61
C ASN A 71 1.50 -5.54 -0.28
N SER A 72 2.75 -5.06 -0.29
CA SER A 72 3.61 -5.00 0.90
C SER A 72 3.19 -3.94 1.92
N SER A 73 2.33 -3.01 1.54
CA SER A 73 1.81 -1.93 2.38
C SER A 73 0.31 -2.10 2.68
N ASN A 74 -0.28 -1.11 3.36
CA ASN A 74 -1.73 -1.04 3.57
C ASN A 74 -2.51 -0.72 2.28
N LEU A 75 -1.79 -0.29 1.24
CA LEU A 75 -2.31 -0.04 -0.09
C LEU A 75 -1.62 -1.00 -1.05
N THR A 76 -2.37 -1.53 -2.00
CA THR A 76 -1.80 -2.22 -3.15
C THR A 76 -1.38 -1.18 -4.18
N LEU A 77 -0.12 -1.26 -4.62
CA LEU A 77 0.42 -0.45 -5.70
C LEU A 77 0.57 -1.31 -6.95
N ILE A 78 0.00 -0.84 -8.05
CA ILE A 78 0.11 -1.50 -9.36
C ILE A 78 0.96 -0.59 -10.23
N HIS A 79 2.12 -1.07 -10.65
CA HIS A 79 3.00 -0.39 -11.58
C HIS A 79 2.83 -0.98 -12.97
N ILE A 80 2.63 -0.13 -13.97
CA ILE A 80 2.38 -0.50 -15.36
C ILE A 80 3.46 0.13 -16.21
N THR A 81 4.25 -0.67 -16.91
CA THR A 81 5.24 -0.17 -17.88
C THR A 81 4.70 -0.36 -19.29
N LEU A 82 4.55 0.74 -20.01
CA LEU A 82 4.10 0.78 -21.41
C LEU A 82 5.21 1.19 -22.34
N HIS A 83 5.23 0.66 -23.56
CA HIS A 83 6.13 1.05 -24.66
C HIS A 83 5.32 1.46 -25.87
N ASN A 84 5.61 2.64 -26.40
CA ASN A 84 5.02 3.15 -27.64
C ASN A 84 5.90 2.73 -28.84
N ASN A 85 5.39 1.79 -29.65
CA ASN A 85 6.09 1.30 -30.84
C ASN A 85 5.88 2.20 -32.06
N SER A 86 5.08 3.26 -31.96
CA SER A 86 4.84 4.16 -33.05
C SER A 86 5.86 5.30 -33.13
N ASN A 87 5.93 5.95 -34.26
CA ASN A 87 6.74 7.15 -34.47
C ASN A 87 6.05 8.46 -34.05
N LYS A 88 4.91 8.35 -33.34
CA LYS A 88 4.11 9.47 -32.87
C LYS A 88 3.91 9.38 -31.36
N LYS A 89 3.90 10.53 -30.70
CA LYS A 89 3.55 10.64 -29.31
C LYS A 89 2.09 10.24 -29.06
N ILE A 90 1.87 9.43 -28.03
CA ILE A 90 0.54 9.07 -27.53
C ILE A 90 0.30 9.90 -26.26
N SER A 91 -0.84 10.57 -26.18
CA SER A 91 -1.17 11.38 -24.99
C SER A 91 -2.66 11.49 -24.74
N ASN A 92 -3.00 11.81 -23.47
CA ASN A 92 -4.37 12.09 -23.03
C ASN A 92 -5.38 10.99 -23.37
N LYS A 93 -5.00 9.73 -23.18
CA LYS A 93 -5.89 8.58 -23.30
C LYS A 93 -6.35 8.09 -21.94
N MET A 94 -7.61 7.70 -21.82
CA MET A 94 -8.11 6.94 -20.68
C MET A 94 -8.06 5.46 -21.04
N ALA A 95 -7.57 4.66 -20.11
CA ALA A 95 -7.50 3.22 -20.24
C ALA A 95 -8.03 2.54 -18.99
N HIS A 96 -8.56 1.34 -19.17
CA HIS A 96 -9.04 0.50 -18.08
C HIS A 96 -8.18 -0.76 -17.97
N LEU A 97 -7.56 -0.95 -16.83
CA LEU A 97 -6.83 -2.15 -16.45
C LEU A 97 -7.80 -3.18 -15.88
N TYR A 98 -7.71 -4.41 -16.34
CA TYR A 98 -8.34 -5.60 -15.75
C TYR A 98 -7.25 -6.60 -15.36
N LEU A 99 -7.30 -7.08 -14.11
CA LEU A 99 -6.48 -8.20 -13.64
C LEU A 99 -7.36 -9.43 -13.53
N LEU A 100 -6.85 -10.57 -13.98
CA LEU A 100 -7.59 -11.82 -14.13
C LEU A 100 -6.91 -12.95 -13.35
N ASP A 101 -7.72 -13.90 -12.87
CA ASP A 101 -7.28 -15.15 -12.26
C ASP A 101 -6.95 -16.22 -13.32
N GLU A 102 -6.62 -17.43 -12.86
CA GLU A 102 -6.29 -18.59 -13.72
C GLU A 102 -7.48 -19.04 -14.60
N SER A 103 -8.70 -18.65 -14.27
CA SER A 103 -9.92 -18.98 -15.01
C SER A 103 -10.41 -17.83 -15.89
N ASP A 104 -9.57 -16.79 -16.07
CA ASP A 104 -9.88 -15.54 -16.79
C ASP A 104 -11.06 -14.74 -16.18
N ASN A 105 -11.35 -14.93 -14.89
CA ASN A 105 -12.31 -14.08 -14.19
C ASN A 105 -11.64 -12.77 -13.75
N TYR A 106 -12.40 -11.68 -13.81
CA TYR A 106 -11.96 -10.39 -13.32
C TYR A 106 -11.84 -10.38 -11.80
N THR A 107 -10.63 -10.13 -11.29
CA THR A 107 -10.33 -9.98 -9.86
C THR A 107 -10.23 -8.53 -9.45
N PHE A 108 -9.81 -7.66 -10.37
CA PHE A 108 -9.68 -6.23 -10.15
C PHE A 108 -9.86 -5.45 -11.45
N GLY A 109 -10.42 -4.24 -11.37
CA GLY A 109 -10.54 -3.33 -12.48
C GLY A 109 -10.39 -1.87 -12.04
N SER A 110 -9.64 -1.08 -12.81
CA SER A 110 -9.45 0.34 -12.53
C SER A 110 -9.12 1.13 -13.78
N SER A 111 -9.70 2.33 -13.89
CA SER A 111 -9.33 3.28 -14.94
C SER A 111 -8.08 4.07 -14.53
N PHE A 112 -7.24 4.36 -15.51
CA PHE A 112 -6.08 5.23 -15.35
C PHE A 112 -5.84 6.09 -16.59
N LYS A 113 -5.19 7.22 -16.40
CA LYS A 113 -4.87 8.13 -17.49
C LYS A 113 -3.46 7.85 -18.02
N ILE A 114 -3.37 7.55 -19.30
CA ILE A 114 -2.12 7.58 -20.06
C ILE A 114 -1.85 9.05 -20.42
N SER A 115 -1.08 9.73 -19.56
CA SER A 115 -0.81 11.16 -19.71
C SER A 115 0.02 11.42 -20.96
N GLU A 116 1.12 10.71 -21.11
CA GLU A 116 2.05 10.86 -22.22
C GLU A 116 2.98 9.65 -22.34
N VAL A 117 3.21 9.19 -23.60
CA VAL A 117 4.25 8.24 -23.97
C VAL A 117 4.87 8.71 -25.28
N ASP A 118 6.12 9.15 -25.26
CA ASP A 118 6.83 9.63 -26.44
C ASP A 118 7.02 8.53 -27.49
N ALA A 119 7.29 8.92 -28.73
CA ALA A 119 7.52 7.99 -29.83
C ALA A 119 8.71 7.07 -29.53
N ASN A 120 8.57 5.77 -29.77
CA ASN A 120 9.59 4.75 -29.56
C ASN A 120 10.19 4.76 -28.15
N SER A 121 9.39 5.10 -27.12
CA SER A 121 9.83 5.19 -25.71
C SER A 121 8.94 4.45 -24.74
N GLN A 122 9.43 4.32 -23.53
CA GLN A 122 8.69 3.72 -22.40
C GLN A 122 8.17 4.79 -21.46
N ALA A 123 7.08 4.49 -20.77
CA ALA A 123 6.55 5.29 -19.67
C ALA A 123 5.94 4.38 -18.60
N ASP A 124 6.09 4.81 -17.34
CA ASP A 124 5.58 4.10 -16.18
C ASP A 124 4.36 4.83 -15.61
N PHE A 125 3.35 4.05 -15.23
CA PHE A 125 2.12 4.50 -14.61
C PHE A 125 1.90 3.74 -13.32
N SER A 126 1.22 4.36 -12.35
CA SER A 126 0.91 3.71 -11.08
C SER A 126 -0.53 3.92 -10.70
N ILE A 127 -1.15 2.85 -10.21
CA ILE A 127 -2.49 2.84 -9.61
C ILE A 127 -2.33 2.42 -8.15
N ALA A 128 -3.02 3.11 -7.24
CA ALA A 128 -3.10 2.71 -5.84
C ALA A 128 -4.54 2.34 -5.49
N CYS A 129 -4.73 1.23 -4.77
CA CYS A 129 -6.03 0.81 -4.24
C CYS A 129 -5.91 0.27 -2.82
N SER A 130 -7.04 0.25 -2.10
CA SER A 130 -7.11 -0.26 -0.73
C SER A 130 -7.28 -1.79 -0.66
N ASP A 131 -7.68 -2.39 -1.77
CA ASP A 131 -7.95 -3.82 -1.84
C ASP A 131 -6.66 -4.60 -2.03
N LYS A 132 -6.54 -5.73 -1.33
CA LYS A 132 -5.47 -6.69 -1.62
C LYS A 132 -5.81 -7.47 -2.88
N ILE A 133 -4.86 -7.52 -3.79
CA ILE A 133 -4.99 -8.22 -5.06
C ILE A 133 -4.15 -9.49 -5.00
N GLU A 134 -4.81 -10.64 -5.06
CA GLU A 134 -4.18 -11.95 -4.96
C GLU A 134 -4.64 -12.85 -6.13
N ASN A 135 -3.90 -13.93 -6.39
CA ASN A 135 -4.23 -14.96 -7.38
C ASN A 135 -4.39 -14.44 -8.81
N ILE A 136 -3.65 -13.41 -9.18
CA ILE A 136 -3.64 -12.91 -10.55
C ILE A 136 -2.60 -13.66 -11.39
N THR A 137 -3.00 -14.03 -12.60
CA THR A 137 -2.14 -14.73 -13.57
C THR A 137 -2.12 -14.06 -14.92
N ASN A 138 -3.10 -13.17 -15.17
CA ASN A 138 -3.30 -12.54 -16.45
C ASN A 138 -3.81 -11.10 -16.31
N TYR A 139 -3.78 -10.32 -17.39
CA TYR A 139 -4.27 -8.95 -17.43
C TYR A 139 -4.73 -8.54 -18.81
N GLU A 140 -5.57 -7.50 -18.87
CA GLU A 140 -5.93 -6.77 -20.07
C GLU A 140 -5.92 -5.27 -19.80
N ILE A 141 -5.51 -4.47 -20.79
CA ILE A 141 -5.71 -3.02 -20.79
C ILE A 141 -6.49 -2.64 -22.04
N LYS A 142 -7.58 -1.89 -21.85
CA LYS A 142 -8.48 -1.43 -22.92
C LYS A 142 -8.57 0.09 -22.89
N LEU A 143 -8.56 0.73 -24.06
CA LEU A 143 -8.91 2.16 -24.13
C LEU A 143 -10.39 2.36 -23.79
N GLU A 144 -10.67 3.41 -23.05
CA GLU A 144 -12.02 3.95 -22.92
C GLU A 144 -12.38 4.77 -24.16
N HIS A 145 -13.59 4.55 -24.68
CA HIS A 145 -14.14 5.26 -25.83
C HIS A 145 -14.99 6.45 -25.41
#